data_1c8b84d74e494d1d855227033a734c40
#
_entry.id   1c8b84d74e494d1d855227033a734c40
#
_cell.length_a   1.000
_cell.length_b   1.000
_cell.length_c   1.000
_cell.angle_alpha   90.00
_cell.angle_beta   90.00
_cell.angle_gamma   90.00
#
_symmetry.space_group_name_H-M   'P 1'
#
loop_
_entity.id
_entity.type
_entity.pdbx_description
1 polymer ?
#
loop_
_entity_poly.entity_id
_entity_poly.type
_entity_poly.pdbx_seq_one_letter_code
_entity_poly.pdbx_strand_id
1 'polypeptide(L)'
;GCFAEAAPPASIKPAPGKTDTMPDTATLHSQSQPISVEYFDVLIVGAGISGIGAAYHLTTQCPDKRFVVLENEETFGGTWWTHKYPGIRSDSDLHTFGYRFKPWRGAPIATAEEILRYMGEVIAENDLARHIRYRHHISHASWDSQTKLWTLEVLDKTTGLPRRFTGKFLYMCQGYYRHGQGYMPEWPNMAAYQGRLVHSEEWPEGLDYADKRVLVIGSGASAATIIPAMAAKAAHVVMLQRSPTYFRVGRNAIEIAEELRTLGISEDWIHEITRRK
;
A
#
# COMPACT_ATOMS: atom_id res chain seq x y z
N GLY A 1 45.26 -4.07 -9.86
CA GLY A 1 45.54 -3.96 -11.28
C GLY A 1 45.44 -5.29 -11.97
N CYS A 2 44.54 -5.41 -12.93
CA CYS A 2 44.66 -6.20 -14.15
C CYS A 2 43.29 -6.09 -14.85
N PHE A 3 43.27 -5.22 -15.85
CA PHE A 3 42.18 -5.18 -16.84
C PHE A 3 42.39 -6.35 -17.81
N ALA A 4 41.35 -7.11 -18.10
CA ALA A 4 41.27 -8.03 -19.22
C ALA A 4 40.26 -7.48 -20.21
N GLU A 5 40.71 -7.08 -21.37
CA GLU A 5 39.99 -6.55 -22.51
C GLU A 5 39.28 -7.72 -23.23
N ALA A 6 37.98 -7.60 -23.43
CA ALA A 6 37.21 -8.59 -24.18
C ALA A 6 37.18 -8.22 -25.68
N ALA A 7 37.55 -9.17 -26.53
CA ALA A 7 37.56 -9.03 -27.98
C ALA A 7 36.17 -8.85 -28.59
N PRO A 8 36.04 -8.12 -29.74
CA PRO A 8 34.73 -7.90 -30.38
C PRO A 8 34.21 -9.13 -31.14
N PRO A 9 32.89 -9.30 -31.24
CA PRO A 9 32.30 -10.44 -31.95
C PRO A 9 32.43 -10.31 -33.47
N ALA A 10 32.66 -11.44 -34.12
CA ALA A 10 32.86 -11.60 -35.57
C ALA A 10 31.60 -11.20 -36.38
N SER A 11 31.88 -10.51 -37.51
CA SER A 11 30.86 -10.09 -38.47
C SER A 11 30.32 -11.29 -39.29
N ILE A 12 29.03 -11.47 -39.33
CA ILE A 12 28.33 -12.41 -40.18
C ILE A 12 27.89 -11.70 -41.48
N LYS A 13 28.35 -12.21 -42.63
CA LYS A 13 27.92 -11.75 -43.95
C LYS A 13 26.52 -12.21 -44.29
N PRO A 14 25.69 -11.38 -44.93
CA PRO A 14 24.36 -11.82 -45.37
C PRO A 14 24.37 -12.65 -46.68
N ALA A 15 23.52 -13.66 -46.73
CA ALA A 15 23.26 -14.46 -47.92
C ALA A 15 22.29 -13.73 -48.87
N PRO A 16 22.32 -14.02 -50.21
CA PRO A 16 21.60 -13.26 -51.23
C PRO A 16 20.11 -13.56 -51.27
N GLY A 17 19.37 -12.53 -51.65
CA GLY A 17 17.93 -12.36 -51.53
C GLY A 17 17.04 -13.30 -52.32
N LYS A 18 15.83 -13.43 -51.80
CA LYS A 18 14.62 -13.72 -52.55
C LYS A 18 13.71 -12.51 -52.48
N THR A 19 13.34 -11.99 -53.62
CA THR A 19 12.34 -10.96 -53.80
C THR A 19 10.96 -11.59 -53.65
N ASP A 20 10.35 -11.34 -52.48
CA ASP A 20 8.91 -11.55 -52.31
C ASP A 20 8.21 -10.20 -52.27
N THR A 21 7.29 -10.05 -53.21
CA THR A 21 6.37 -8.91 -53.34
C THR A 21 5.54 -8.76 -52.09
N MET A 22 5.66 -7.61 -51.46
CA MET A 22 4.81 -7.20 -50.33
C MET A 22 3.36 -7.00 -50.79
N PRO A 23 2.38 -7.53 -50.04
CA PRO A 23 1.00 -7.08 -50.18
C PRO A 23 0.84 -5.71 -49.52
N ASP A 24 -0.03 -4.88 -50.11
CA ASP A 24 -0.41 -3.55 -49.71
C ASP A 24 -0.56 -3.38 -48.18
N THR A 25 0.17 -2.45 -47.64
CA THR A 25 0.02 -1.96 -46.27
C THR A 25 -1.31 -1.24 -46.15
N ALA A 26 -2.36 -1.99 -45.80
CA ALA A 26 -3.58 -1.39 -45.28
C ALA A 26 -3.19 -0.62 -44.00
N THR A 27 -3.18 0.70 -44.09
CA THR A 27 -2.98 1.62 -42.98
C THR A 27 -4.12 1.42 -42.00
N LEU A 28 -3.86 0.57 -40.99
CA LEU A 28 -4.72 0.50 -39.80
C LEU A 28 -4.59 1.85 -39.08
N HIS A 29 -5.43 2.80 -39.42
CA HIS A 29 -5.71 3.94 -38.61
C HIS A 29 -6.33 3.39 -37.30
N SER A 30 -5.48 3.13 -36.32
CA SER A 30 -5.89 3.04 -34.93
C SER A 30 -6.55 4.37 -34.57
N GLN A 31 -7.87 4.42 -34.67
CA GLN A 31 -8.64 5.52 -34.09
C GLN A 31 -8.43 5.45 -32.58
N SER A 32 -7.46 6.22 -32.08
CA SER A 32 -7.31 6.44 -30.65
C SER A 32 -8.61 7.05 -30.16
N GLN A 33 -9.39 6.29 -29.43
CA GLN A 33 -10.59 6.83 -28.78
C GLN A 33 -10.16 8.03 -27.91
N PRO A 34 -10.91 9.13 -27.94
CA PRO A 34 -10.57 10.30 -27.14
C PRO A 34 -10.51 9.90 -25.67
N ILE A 35 -9.40 10.23 -25.01
CA ILE A 35 -9.21 9.95 -23.57
C ILE A 35 -10.29 10.71 -22.82
N SER A 36 -11.09 10.01 -22.03
CA SER A 36 -12.09 10.61 -21.14
C SER A 36 -11.39 11.48 -20.10
N VAL A 37 -11.80 12.74 -20.01
CA VAL A 37 -11.29 13.71 -19.03
C VAL A 37 -12.40 14.08 -18.06
N GLU A 38 -12.14 13.89 -16.77
CA GLU A 38 -13.07 14.25 -15.71
C GLU A 38 -12.47 15.32 -14.79
N TYR A 39 -13.28 16.30 -14.41
CA TYR A 39 -12.87 17.38 -13.52
C TYR A 39 -13.45 17.20 -12.12
N PHE A 40 -12.62 17.46 -11.10
CA PHE A 40 -12.97 17.53 -9.69
C PHE A 40 -12.30 18.75 -9.05
N ASP A 41 -12.82 19.22 -7.92
CA ASP A 41 -12.15 20.27 -7.14
C ASP A 41 -10.93 19.70 -6.42
N VAL A 42 -11.05 18.45 -5.91
CA VAL A 42 -9.98 17.73 -5.19
C VAL A 42 -9.78 16.34 -5.75
N LEU A 43 -8.52 16.01 -6.05
CA LEU A 43 -8.07 14.68 -6.43
C LEU A 43 -7.33 14.07 -5.24
N ILE A 44 -7.79 12.93 -4.72
CA ILE A 44 -7.15 12.20 -3.62
C ILE A 44 -6.53 10.93 -4.19
N VAL A 45 -5.25 10.70 -3.92
CA VAL A 45 -4.51 9.54 -4.39
C VAL A 45 -4.31 8.55 -3.24
N GLY A 46 -4.96 7.38 -3.34
CA GLY A 46 -4.91 6.29 -2.38
C GLY A 46 -6.10 6.25 -1.42
N ALA A 47 -6.68 5.06 -1.22
CA ALA A 47 -7.76 4.77 -0.27
C ALA A 47 -7.25 4.04 0.99
N GLY A 48 -6.06 4.40 1.45
CA GLY A 48 -5.56 4.05 2.78
C GLY A 48 -6.23 4.91 3.86
N ILE A 49 -5.75 4.77 5.10
CA ILE A 49 -6.30 5.51 6.26
C ILE A 49 -6.33 7.02 6.02
N SER A 50 -5.31 7.59 5.39
CA SER A 50 -5.23 9.02 5.10
C SER A 50 -6.26 9.47 4.06
N GLY A 51 -6.43 8.71 2.97
CA GLY A 51 -7.38 9.05 1.90
C GLY A 51 -8.83 8.94 2.34
N ILE A 52 -9.17 7.93 3.14
CA ILE A 52 -10.51 7.78 3.73
C ILE A 52 -10.79 8.93 4.71
N GLY A 53 -9.81 9.29 5.56
CA GLY A 53 -9.93 10.44 6.45
C GLY A 53 -10.13 11.76 5.69
N ALA A 54 -9.39 11.96 4.60
CA ALA A 54 -9.56 13.13 3.74
C ALA A 54 -10.97 13.17 3.09
N ALA A 55 -11.46 12.03 2.60
CA ALA A 55 -12.80 11.93 2.03
C ALA A 55 -13.88 12.29 3.05
N TYR A 56 -13.76 11.78 4.28
CA TYR A 56 -14.67 12.15 5.38
C TYR A 56 -14.70 13.65 5.63
N HIS A 57 -13.53 14.27 5.78
CA HIS A 57 -13.45 15.70 6.05
C HIS A 57 -13.98 16.57 4.90
N LEU A 58 -13.73 16.15 3.66
CA LEU A 58 -14.31 16.86 2.49
C LEU A 58 -15.83 16.74 2.46
N THR A 59 -16.37 15.54 2.73
CA THR A 59 -17.82 15.33 2.78
C THR A 59 -18.50 16.19 3.86
N THR A 60 -17.86 16.31 5.03
CA THR A 60 -18.47 16.99 6.19
C THR A 60 -18.19 18.49 6.24
N GLN A 61 -17.00 18.93 5.84
CA GLN A 61 -16.56 20.33 5.98
C GLN A 61 -16.58 21.12 4.68
N CYS A 62 -16.59 20.45 3.53
CA CYS A 62 -16.59 21.07 2.21
C CYS A 62 -17.63 20.39 1.28
N PRO A 63 -18.92 20.33 1.68
CA PRO A 63 -19.95 19.57 0.96
C PRO A 63 -20.24 20.10 -0.45
N ASP A 64 -19.84 21.34 -0.74
CA ASP A 64 -19.95 21.99 -2.05
C ASP A 64 -18.83 21.60 -3.04
N LYS A 65 -17.80 20.88 -2.58
CA LYS A 65 -16.67 20.46 -3.39
C LYS A 65 -16.88 19.07 -3.97
N ARG A 66 -16.60 18.95 -5.26
CA ARG A 66 -16.54 17.65 -5.92
C ARG A 66 -15.14 17.05 -5.73
N PHE A 67 -15.08 15.82 -5.24
CA PHE A 67 -13.80 15.11 -5.08
C PHE A 67 -13.92 13.65 -5.50
N VAL A 68 -12.76 13.06 -5.77
CA VAL A 68 -12.62 11.63 -6.06
C VAL A 68 -11.41 11.08 -5.34
N VAL A 69 -11.53 9.85 -4.85
CA VAL A 69 -10.41 9.05 -4.33
C VAL A 69 -10.06 8.02 -5.39
N LEU A 70 -8.83 8.04 -5.87
CA LEU A 70 -8.32 7.10 -6.87
C LEU A 70 -7.41 6.09 -6.18
N GLU A 71 -7.79 4.81 -6.24
CA GLU A 71 -7.09 3.70 -5.60
C GLU A 71 -6.59 2.71 -6.66
N ASN A 72 -5.32 2.35 -6.55
CA ASN A 72 -4.67 1.39 -7.46
C ASN A 72 -5.18 -0.04 -7.27
N GLU A 73 -5.48 -0.41 -6.02
CA GLU A 73 -5.90 -1.75 -5.65
C GLU A 73 -7.41 -1.97 -5.91
N GLU A 74 -7.84 -3.18 -5.73
CA GLU A 74 -9.25 -3.58 -5.91
C GLU A 74 -10.15 -3.19 -4.75
N THR A 75 -9.55 -2.76 -3.63
CA THR A 75 -10.25 -2.34 -2.42
C THR A 75 -9.44 -1.30 -1.65
N PHE A 76 -10.07 -0.74 -0.62
CA PHE A 76 -9.43 0.16 0.32
C PHE A 76 -8.52 -0.58 1.30
N GLY A 77 -7.70 0.18 2.03
CA GLY A 77 -6.94 -0.32 3.17
C GLY A 77 -5.47 0.05 3.17
N GLY A 78 -4.90 0.35 1.99
CA GLY A 78 -3.47 0.70 1.86
C GLY A 78 -2.58 -0.39 2.47
N THR A 79 -1.69 -0.02 3.38
CA THR A 79 -0.77 -0.93 4.08
C THR A 79 -1.48 -2.17 4.65
N TRP A 80 -2.66 -1.99 5.26
CA TRP A 80 -3.39 -3.07 5.92
C TRP A 80 -4.00 -4.07 4.93
N TRP A 81 -4.23 -3.66 3.71
CA TRP A 81 -4.67 -4.52 2.62
C TRP A 81 -3.51 -5.16 1.87
N THR A 82 -2.46 -4.40 1.55
CA THR A 82 -1.37 -4.86 0.68
C THR A 82 -0.42 -5.82 1.36
N HIS A 83 -0.17 -5.68 2.67
CA HIS A 83 0.72 -6.56 3.40
C HIS A 83 -0.02 -7.81 3.88
N LYS A 84 0.53 -9.00 3.56
CA LYS A 84 -0.12 -10.31 3.80
C LYS A 84 0.70 -11.23 4.71
N TYR A 85 1.79 -10.75 5.27
CA TYR A 85 2.62 -11.57 6.15
C TYR A 85 1.88 -11.97 7.43
N PRO A 86 2.21 -13.14 8.04
CA PRO A 86 1.50 -13.65 9.20
C PRO A 86 1.61 -12.72 10.40
N GLY A 87 0.50 -12.57 11.12
CA GLY A 87 0.41 -11.77 12.32
C GLY A 87 0.39 -10.26 12.11
N ILE A 88 0.23 -9.79 10.85
CA ILE A 88 0.20 -8.35 10.55
C ILE A 88 -0.73 -7.58 11.48
N ARG A 89 -0.18 -6.57 12.14
CA ARG A 89 -0.85 -5.71 13.12
C ARG A 89 -0.18 -4.35 13.20
N SER A 90 -0.83 -3.38 13.84
CA SER A 90 -0.18 -2.11 14.13
C SER A 90 0.99 -2.31 15.12
N ASP A 91 1.95 -1.42 15.07
CA ASP A 91 3.01 -1.24 16.07
C ASP A 91 2.80 0.05 16.87
N SER A 92 1.75 0.79 16.53
CA SER A 92 1.35 2.04 17.13
C SER A 92 -0.09 1.93 17.64
N ASP A 93 -0.39 2.74 18.66
CA ASP A 93 -1.66 2.75 19.38
C ASP A 93 -2.79 3.33 18.52
N LEU A 94 -3.82 2.55 18.26
CA LEU A 94 -5.00 2.94 17.51
C LEU A 94 -5.81 4.07 18.17
N HIS A 95 -5.75 4.23 19.48
CA HIS A 95 -6.38 5.37 20.16
C HIS A 95 -5.71 6.70 19.76
N THR A 96 -4.44 6.63 19.35
CA THR A 96 -3.67 7.80 18.90
C THR A 96 -3.80 8.03 17.39
N PHE A 97 -3.60 7.01 16.55
CA PHE A 97 -3.62 7.21 15.09
C PHE A 97 -4.97 6.93 14.43
N GLY A 98 -5.94 6.37 15.14
CA GLY A 98 -7.32 6.25 14.68
C GLY A 98 -7.97 7.62 14.45
N TYR A 99 -9.08 7.63 13.74
CA TYR A 99 -9.80 8.86 13.43
C TYR A 99 -10.42 9.47 14.69
N ARG A 100 -10.24 10.77 14.88
CA ARG A 100 -10.87 11.48 15.98
C ARG A 100 -12.41 11.47 15.92
N PHE A 101 -12.96 11.51 14.72
CA PHE A 101 -14.39 11.51 14.49
C PHE A 101 -15.02 10.11 14.65
N LYS A 102 -14.21 9.04 14.68
CA LYS A 102 -14.62 7.67 15.00
C LYS A 102 -13.63 7.07 16.00
N PRO A 103 -13.85 7.27 17.31
CA PRO A 103 -12.97 6.76 18.36
C PRO A 103 -12.76 5.24 18.25
N TRP A 104 -11.50 4.81 18.35
CA TRP A 104 -11.17 3.39 18.46
C TRP A 104 -11.59 2.84 19.83
N ARG A 105 -12.21 1.68 19.85
CA ARG A 105 -12.72 1.04 21.09
C ARG A 105 -12.10 -0.31 21.38
N GLY A 106 -11.19 -0.77 20.53
CA GLY A 106 -10.46 -2.03 20.68
C GLY A 106 -9.19 -1.90 21.52
N ALA A 107 -8.40 -2.97 21.50
CA ALA A 107 -7.06 -2.96 22.09
C ALA A 107 -6.14 -1.94 21.37
N PRO A 108 -5.14 -1.36 22.05
CA PRO A 108 -4.25 -0.37 21.44
C PRO A 108 -3.58 -0.85 20.16
N ILE A 109 -3.05 -2.06 20.18
CA ILE A 109 -2.43 -2.70 19.02
C ILE A 109 -3.47 -3.60 18.36
N ALA A 110 -3.85 -3.26 17.13
CA ALA A 110 -4.89 -3.97 16.37
C ALA A 110 -4.31 -4.73 15.17
N THR A 111 -4.95 -5.84 14.84
CA THR A 111 -4.63 -6.61 13.64
C THR A 111 -5.05 -5.86 12.37
N ALA A 112 -4.46 -6.21 11.23
CA ALA A 112 -4.86 -5.63 9.94
C ALA A 112 -6.36 -5.83 9.67
N GLU A 113 -6.92 -6.99 10.02
CA GLU A 113 -8.34 -7.28 9.88
C GLU A 113 -9.22 -6.32 10.68
N GLU A 114 -8.87 -6.07 11.95
CA GLU A 114 -9.59 -5.13 12.80
C GLU A 114 -9.51 -3.71 12.25
N ILE A 115 -8.34 -3.30 11.73
CA ILE A 115 -8.15 -1.97 11.13
C ILE A 115 -8.96 -1.84 9.84
N LEU A 116 -8.94 -2.87 8.98
CA LEU A 116 -9.74 -2.88 7.75
C LEU A 116 -11.23 -2.80 8.04
N ARG A 117 -11.70 -3.56 9.04
CA ARG A 117 -13.10 -3.47 9.48
C ARG A 117 -13.45 -2.05 9.95
N TYR A 118 -12.63 -1.46 10.80
CA TYR A 118 -12.80 -0.09 11.28
C TYR A 118 -12.85 0.94 10.13
N MET A 119 -11.95 0.82 9.14
CA MET A 119 -11.96 1.68 7.96
C MET A 119 -13.21 1.45 7.09
N GLY A 120 -13.64 0.20 6.93
CA GLY A 120 -14.85 -0.16 6.21
C GLY A 120 -16.12 0.41 6.85
N GLU A 121 -16.18 0.40 8.18
CA GLU A 121 -17.26 1.06 8.92
C GLU A 121 -17.31 2.57 8.66
N VAL A 122 -16.14 3.24 8.65
CA VAL A 122 -16.07 4.68 8.31
C VAL A 122 -16.63 4.95 6.92
N ILE A 123 -16.26 4.12 5.94
CA ILE A 123 -16.74 4.26 4.56
C ILE A 123 -18.26 4.10 4.51
N ALA A 124 -18.79 3.07 5.16
CA ALA A 124 -20.23 2.75 5.14
C ALA A 124 -21.08 3.79 5.89
N GLU A 125 -20.66 4.15 7.10
CA GLU A 125 -21.41 5.10 7.95
C GLU A 125 -21.50 6.51 7.35
N ASN A 126 -20.55 6.88 6.48
CA ASN A 126 -20.46 8.22 5.90
C ASN A 126 -20.69 8.24 4.38
N ASP A 127 -21.18 7.14 3.80
CA ASP A 127 -21.47 6.99 2.35
C ASP A 127 -20.27 7.42 1.45
N LEU A 128 -19.05 7.08 1.86
CA LEU A 128 -17.84 7.47 1.15
C LEU A 128 -17.57 6.60 -0.09
N ALA A 129 -18.17 5.42 -0.17
CA ALA A 129 -17.93 4.47 -1.27
C ALA A 129 -18.17 5.08 -2.65
N ARG A 130 -19.15 5.98 -2.78
CA ARG A 130 -19.49 6.68 -4.03
C ARG A 130 -18.37 7.58 -4.55
N HIS A 131 -17.43 7.96 -3.71
CA HIS A 131 -16.30 8.82 -4.05
C HIS A 131 -15.03 8.03 -4.38
N ILE A 132 -15.00 6.72 -4.09
CA ILE A 132 -13.80 5.89 -4.26
C ILE A 132 -13.88 5.13 -5.58
N ARG A 133 -12.83 5.26 -6.38
CA ARG A 133 -12.64 4.49 -7.62
C ARG A 133 -11.45 3.57 -7.46
N TYR A 134 -11.73 2.30 -7.37
CA TYR A 134 -10.73 1.24 -7.28
C TYR A 134 -10.15 0.89 -8.65
N ARG A 135 -9.01 0.20 -8.68
CA ARG A 135 -8.32 -0.25 -9.90
C ARG A 135 -7.92 0.89 -10.84
N HIS A 136 -7.67 2.07 -10.29
CA HIS A 136 -7.24 3.26 -11.01
C HIS A 136 -5.77 3.55 -10.72
N HIS A 137 -4.88 3.06 -11.61
CA HIS A 137 -3.43 3.24 -11.47
C HIS A 137 -3.01 4.59 -12.02
N ILE A 138 -2.49 5.45 -11.16
CA ILE A 138 -1.96 6.76 -11.54
C ILE A 138 -0.51 6.59 -11.98
N SER A 139 -0.22 6.86 -13.26
CA SER A 139 1.12 6.75 -13.84
C SER A 139 1.88 8.07 -13.82
N HIS A 140 1.17 9.19 -13.89
CA HIS A 140 1.78 10.52 -13.95
C HIS A 140 0.87 11.57 -13.34
N ALA A 141 1.48 12.59 -12.71
CA ALA A 141 0.81 13.78 -12.21
C ALA A 141 1.58 15.03 -12.69
N SER A 142 0.89 16.00 -13.24
CA SER A 142 1.48 17.26 -13.71
C SER A 142 0.66 18.45 -13.26
N TRP A 143 1.35 19.56 -13.01
CA TRP A 143 0.75 20.85 -12.71
C TRP A 143 0.92 21.81 -13.88
N ASP A 144 -0.15 22.50 -14.24
CA ASP A 144 -0.12 23.57 -15.22
C ASP A 144 -0.45 24.91 -14.54
N SER A 145 0.54 25.82 -14.55
CA SER A 145 0.42 27.13 -13.91
C SER A 145 -0.48 28.10 -14.68
N GLN A 146 -0.73 27.89 -15.96
CA GLN A 146 -1.61 28.73 -16.76
C GLN A 146 -3.08 28.39 -16.44
N THR A 147 -3.44 27.15 -16.49
CA THR A 147 -4.80 26.68 -16.16
C THR A 147 -5.04 26.55 -14.67
N LYS A 148 -3.97 26.53 -13.85
CA LYS A 148 -4.00 26.29 -12.40
C LYS A 148 -4.67 24.96 -12.05
N LEU A 149 -4.33 23.92 -12.81
CA LEU A 149 -4.90 22.59 -12.64
C LEU A 149 -3.79 21.53 -12.51
N TRP A 150 -4.06 20.55 -11.66
CA TRP A 150 -3.41 19.27 -11.68
C TRP A 150 -4.05 18.39 -12.74
N THR A 151 -3.24 17.62 -13.43
CA THR A 151 -3.68 16.56 -14.34
C THR A 151 -3.07 15.23 -13.91
N LEU A 152 -3.91 14.22 -13.73
CA LEU A 152 -3.49 12.83 -13.47
C LEU A 152 -3.74 11.98 -14.71
N GLU A 153 -2.70 11.30 -15.19
CA GLU A 153 -2.81 10.23 -16.18
C GLU A 153 -3.03 8.91 -15.44
N VAL A 154 -4.11 8.23 -15.77
CA VAL A 154 -4.61 7.07 -15.04
C VAL A 154 -4.89 5.92 -16.00
N LEU A 155 -4.49 4.71 -15.62
CA LEU A 155 -4.94 3.48 -16.26
C LEU A 155 -6.09 2.88 -15.42
N ASP A 156 -7.27 2.80 -16.00
CA ASP A 156 -8.37 2.02 -15.45
C ASP A 156 -8.11 0.53 -15.70
N LYS A 157 -7.65 -0.17 -14.67
CA LYS A 157 -7.28 -1.60 -14.74
C LYS A 157 -8.50 -2.51 -15.01
N THR A 158 -9.71 -2.02 -14.82
CA THR A 158 -10.93 -2.80 -15.08
C THR A 158 -11.21 -2.87 -16.58
N THR A 159 -11.03 -1.75 -17.28
CA THR A 159 -11.31 -1.63 -18.71
C THR A 159 -10.06 -1.72 -19.57
N GLY A 160 -8.87 -1.54 -18.99
CA GLY A 160 -7.61 -1.40 -19.71
C GLY A 160 -7.45 -0.06 -20.43
N LEU A 161 -8.37 0.88 -20.22
CA LEU A 161 -8.39 2.15 -20.95
C LEU A 161 -7.69 3.27 -20.18
N PRO A 162 -6.99 4.18 -20.88
CA PRO A 162 -6.45 5.37 -20.25
C PRO A 162 -7.58 6.36 -19.92
N ARG A 163 -7.46 7.02 -18.77
CA ARG A 163 -8.34 8.08 -18.31
C ARG A 163 -7.51 9.26 -17.86
N ARG A 164 -8.11 10.42 -17.84
CA ARG A 164 -7.49 11.63 -17.33
C ARG A 164 -8.40 12.32 -16.31
N PHE A 165 -7.82 12.70 -15.18
CA PHE A 165 -8.51 13.45 -14.13
C PHE A 165 -7.82 14.79 -13.97
N THR A 166 -8.61 15.86 -13.88
CA THR A 166 -8.11 17.22 -13.65
C THR A 166 -8.70 17.78 -12.37
N GLY A 167 -7.93 18.58 -11.65
CA GLY A 167 -8.44 19.18 -10.40
C GLY A 167 -7.60 20.35 -9.90
N LYS A 168 -8.22 21.17 -9.05
CA LYS A 168 -7.54 22.33 -8.45
C LYS A 168 -6.58 21.95 -7.33
N PHE A 169 -6.89 20.90 -6.61
CA PHE A 169 -6.09 20.42 -5.49
C PHE A 169 -5.76 18.93 -5.63
N LEU A 170 -4.50 18.59 -5.42
CA LEU A 170 -4.02 17.21 -5.40
C LEU A 170 -3.63 16.85 -3.97
N TYR A 171 -4.27 15.83 -3.40
CA TYR A 171 -3.98 15.32 -2.08
C TYR A 171 -3.35 13.94 -2.17
N MET A 172 -2.04 13.87 -1.89
CA MET A 172 -1.26 12.65 -2.00
C MET A 172 -1.39 11.82 -0.73
N CYS A 173 -2.13 10.71 -0.81
CA CYS A 173 -2.37 9.76 0.28
C CYS A 173 -1.85 8.35 -0.05
N GLN A 174 -0.89 8.24 -0.98
CA GLN A 174 -0.34 6.97 -1.47
C GLN A 174 0.55 6.22 -0.46
N GLY A 175 0.79 6.80 0.71
CA GLY A 175 1.71 6.23 1.70
C GLY A 175 3.19 6.45 1.33
N TYR A 176 4.09 5.69 1.98
CA TYR A 176 5.53 5.83 1.79
C TYR A 176 6.23 4.52 1.35
N TYR A 177 5.49 3.43 1.25
CA TYR A 177 6.01 2.19 0.69
C TYR A 177 6.07 2.26 -0.84
N ARG A 178 7.05 1.59 -1.42
CA ARG A 178 7.09 1.36 -2.85
C ARG A 178 6.15 0.20 -3.18
N HIS A 179 5.02 0.52 -3.80
CA HIS A 179 4.03 -0.49 -4.15
C HIS A 179 4.58 -1.52 -5.14
N GLY A 180 4.34 -2.80 -4.84
CA GLY A 180 4.66 -3.91 -5.72
C GLY A 180 6.12 -4.38 -5.73
N GLN A 181 7.00 -3.77 -4.91
CA GLN A 181 8.38 -4.24 -4.80
C GLN A 181 9.00 -3.82 -3.46
N GLY A 182 9.29 -4.79 -2.59
CA GLY A 182 10.10 -4.59 -1.40
C GLY A 182 11.58 -4.36 -1.73
N TYR A 183 12.30 -3.69 -0.85
CA TYR A 183 13.75 -3.54 -0.99
C TYR A 183 14.44 -4.85 -0.63
N MET A 184 14.92 -5.57 -1.63
CA MET A 184 15.74 -6.77 -1.44
C MET A 184 17.21 -6.37 -1.53
N PRO A 185 17.98 -6.45 -0.43
CA PRO A 185 19.41 -6.19 -0.46
C PRO A 185 20.15 -7.29 -1.24
N GLU A 186 21.20 -6.90 -1.95
CA GLU A 186 22.09 -7.84 -2.62
C GLU A 186 23.28 -8.16 -1.70
N TRP A 187 23.38 -9.42 -1.30
CA TRP A 187 24.51 -9.92 -0.50
C TRP A 187 25.42 -10.84 -1.32
N PRO A 188 26.73 -10.86 -1.04
CA PRO A 188 27.62 -11.81 -1.68
C PRO A 188 27.12 -13.26 -1.51
N ASN A 189 27.18 -14.02 -2.61
CA ASN A 189 26.76 -15.43 -2.66
C ASN A 189 25.28 -15.71 -2.37
N MET A 190 24.41 -14.72 -2.42
CA MET A 190 22.98 -14.90 -2.18
C MET A 190 22.35 -15.95 -3.13
N ALA A 191 22.84 -16.02 -4.38
CA ALA A 191 22.40 -17.01 -5.38
C ALA A 191 22.77 -18.47 -5.02
N ALA A 192 23.70 -18.68 -4.12
CA ALA A 192 24.05 -20.03 -3.65
C ALA A 192 23.05 -20.59 -2.62
N TYR A 193 22.19 -19.73 -2.06
CA TYR A 193 21.16 -20.19 -1.14
C TYR A 193 20.05 -20.95 -1.89
N GLN A 194 19.82 -22.18 -1.47
CA GLN A 194 18.85 -23.08 -2.13
C GLN A 194 17.45 -23.02 -1.50
N GLY A 195 17.29 -22.28 -0.40
CA GLY A 195 16.00 -22.10 0.26
C GLY A 195 15.18 -20.98 -0.40
N ARG A 196 13.93 -20.85 0.02
CA ARG A 196 13.05 -19.78 -0.45
C ARG A 196 13.37 -18.47 0.24
N LEU A 197 13.56 -17.42 -0.55
CA LEU A 197 13.69 -16.02 -0.09
C LEU A 197 12.34 -15.32 -0.27
N VAL A 198 11.92 -14.58 0.75
CA VAL A 198 10.64 -13.86 0.76
C VAL A 198 10.84 -12.50 1.41
N HIS A 199 10.37 -11.45 0.76
CA HIS A 199 10.25 -10.13 1.37
C HIS A 199 8.87 -9.97 2.03
N SER A 200 8.79 -9.27 3.17
CA SER A 200 7.51 -9.11 3.90
C SER A 200 6.43 -8.37 3.08
N GLU A 201 6.81 -7.45 2.20
CA GLU A 201 5.88 -6.73 1.32
C GLU A 201 5.38 -7.58 0.15
N GLU A 202 6.09 -8.66 -0.19
CA GLU A 202 5.77 -9.58 -1.28
C GLU A 202 5.45 -10.97 -0.74
N TRP A 203 4.73 -11.04 0.37
CA TRP A 203 4.41 -12.31 1.02
C TRP A 203 3.51 -13.17 0.14
N PRO A 204 3.98 -14.37 -0.28
CA PRO A 204 3.18 -15.23 -1.14
C PRO A 204 1.97 -15.78 -0.39
N GLU A 205 0.82 -15.72 -1.03
CA GLU A 205 -0.38 -16.35 -0.50
C GLU A 205 -0.18 -17.86 -0.34
N GLY A 206 -0.65 -18.41 0.78
CA GLY A 206 -0.52 -19.83 1.06
C GLY A 206 0.91 -20.33 1.31
N LEU A 207 1.88 -19.46 1.59
CA LEU A 207 3.24 -19.89 1.91
C LEU A 207 3.25 -20.86 3.10
N ASP A 208 3.62 -22.11 2.81
CA ASP A 208 3.82 -23.13 3.84
C ASP A 208 5.21 -23.02 4.47
N TYR A 209 5.22 -22.72 5.76
CA TYR A 209 6.41 -22.69 6.62
C TYR A 209 6.30 -23.63 7.83
N ALA A 210 5.25 -24.48 7.88
CA ALA A 210 5.11 -25.47 8.93
C ALA A 210 6.32 -26.41 8.93
N ASP A 211 6.79 -26.73 10.13
CA ASP A 211 7.95 -27.60 10.35
C ASP A 211 9.25 -27.19 9.64
N LYS A 212 9.32 -25.96 9.13
CA LYS A 212 10.54 -25.41 8.49
C LYS A 212 11.43 -24.70 9.50
N ARG A 213 12.72 -24.68 9.21
CA ARG A 213 13.68 -23.78 9.87
C ARG A 213 13.65 -22.44 9.13
N VAL A 214 13.34 -21.37 9.83
CA VAL A 214 13.15 -20.04 9.26
C VAL A 214 14.18 -19.08 9.82
N LEU A 215 14.83 -18.33 8.95
CA LEU A 215 15.68 -17.20 9.30
C LEU A 215 14.95 -15.91 8.93
N VAL A 216 14.67 -15.07 9.91
CA VAL A 216 14.13 -13.72 9.71
C VAL A 216 15.25 -12.71 9.85
N ILE A 217 15.53 -11.96 8.79
CA ILE A 217 16.61 -10.97 8.76
C ILE A 217 16.00 -9.58 8.99
N GLY A 218 16.34 -9.01 10.13
CA GLY A 218 15.80 -7.73 10.61
C GLY A 218 15.17 -7.83 11.98
N SER A 219 14.96 -6.68 12.61
CA SER A 219 14.34 -6.54 13.93
C SER A 219 13.38 -5.34 14.01
N GLY A 220 12.86 -4.90 12.86
CA GLY A 220 11.84 -3.85 12.79
C GLY A 220 10.43 -4.38 13.08
N ALA A 221 9.42 -3.54 12.90
CA ALA A 221 8.01 -3.83 13.15
C ALA A 221 7.52 -5.11 12.45
N SER A 222 7.88 -5.30 11.17
CA SER A 222 7.52 -6.52 10.43
C SER A 222 8.11 -7.78 11.08
N ALA A 223 9.40 -7.77 11.43
CA ALA A 223 10.06 -8.91 12.07
C ALA A 223 9.45 -9.20 13.45
N ALA A 224 9.21 -8.17 14.26
CA ALA A 224 8.57 -8.28 15.58
C ALA A 224 7.17 -8.91 15.50
N THR A 225 6.51 -8.79 14.37
CA THR A 225 5.19 -9.36 14.10
C THR A 225 5.26 -10.76 13.49
N ILE A 226 6.11 -10.96 12.49
CA ILE A 226 6.27 -12.23 11.75
C ILE A 226 6.79 -13.33 12.68
N ILE A 227 7.82 -13.05 13.48
CA ILE A 227 8.52 -14.04 14.32
C ILE A 227 7.57 -14.78 15.26
N PRO A 228 6.80 -14.12 16.13
CA PRO A 228 5.88 -14.81 17.02
C PRO A 228 4.78 -15.57 16.28
N ALA A 229 4.30 -15.02 15.16
CA ALA A 229 3.27 -15.68 14.36
C ALA A 229 3.80 -16.95 13.67
N MET A 230 5.04 -16.93 13.19
CA MET A 230 5.67 -18.11 12.57
C MET A 230 6.12 -19.15 13.59
N ALA A 231 6.57 -18.73 14.75
CA ALA A 231 7.06 -19.63 15.80
C ALA A 231 5.99 -20.63 16.26
N ALA A 232 4.73 -20.33 16.09
CA ALA A 232 3.63 -21.24 16.42
C ALA A 232 3.54 -22.48 15.50
N LYS A 233 4.13 -22.42 14.29
CA LYS A 233 4.01 -23.49 13.27
C LYS A 233 5.36 -23.95 12.73
N ALA A 234 6.37 -23.11 12.72
CA ALA A 234 7.70 -23.45 12.24
C ALA A 234 8.43 -24.35 13.24
N ALA A 235 9.31 -25.25 12.75
CA ALA A 235 10.15 -26.06 13.61
C ALA A 235 11.16 -25.23 14.42
N HIS A 236 11.65 -24.16 13.83
CA HIS A 236 12.58 -23.23 14.48
C HIS A 236 12.62 -21.89 13.77
N VAL A 237 12.64 -20.80 14.54
CA VAL A 237 12.76 -19.45 13.99
C VAL A 237 13.97 -18.75 14.60
N VAL A 238 14.83 -18.23 13.73
CA VAL A 238 16.01 -17.44 14.13
C VAL A 238 15.82 -16.01 13.66
N MET A 239 16.04 -15.04 14.54
CA MET A 239 16.10 -13.63 14.19
C MET A 239 17.57 -13.19 14.05
N LEU A 240 17.93 -12.71 12.86
CA LEU A 240 19.22 -12.07 12.62
C LEU A 240 19.06 -10.56 12.60
N GLN A 241 19.72 -9.88 13.53
CA GLN A 241 19.68 -8.41 13.60
C GLN A 241 21.07 -7.82 13.31
N ARG A 242 21.10 -6.71 12.60
CA ARG A 242 22.31 -5.91 12.39
C ARG A 242 22.67 -5.11 13.64
N SER A 243 21.66 -4.58 14.32
CA SER A 243 21.79 -3.77 15.53
C SER A 243 20.66 -4.12 16.51
N PRO A 244 20.89 -4.01 17.82
CA PRO A 244 19.89 -4.36 18.82
C PRO A 244 18.69 -3.42 18.73
N THR A 245 17.50 -4.01 18.77
CA THR A 245 16.22 -3.29 18.91
C THR A 245 15.68 -3.51 20.31
N TYR A 246 15.21 -2.47 20.94
CA TYR A 246 14.54 -2.60 22.23
C TYR A 246 13.14 -3.16 22.05
N PHE A 247 12.88 -4.27 22.76
CA PHE A 247 11.54 -4.85 22.88
C PHE A 247 11.05 -4.64 24.32
N ARG A 248 9.86 -4.05 24.44
CA ARG A 248 9.18 -3.93 25.71
C ARG A 248 8.06 -4.95 25.78
N VAL A 249 8.03 -5.74 26.84
CA VAL A 249 6.89 -6.59 27.16
C VAL A 249 5.84 -5.75 27.86
N GLY A 250 4.59 -5.85 27.42
CA GLY A 250 3.47 -5.16 28.00
C GLY A 250 2.14 -5.80 27.64
N ARG A 251 1.11 -5.51 28.42
CA ARG A 251 -0.25 -5.91 28.05
C ARG A 251 -0.73 -5.04 26.89
N ASN A 252 -1.47 -5.65 25.95
CA ASN A 252 -2.15 -4.91 24.88
C ASN A 252 -3.48 -4.32 25.42
N ALA A 253 -3.37 -3.41 26.38
CA ALA A 253 -4.48 -2.78 27.07
C ALA A 253 -4.10 -1.37 27.52
N ILE A 254 -5.08 -0.49 27.64
CA ILE A 254 -4.94 0.81 28.29
C ILE A 254 -5.66 0.74 29.64
N GLU A 255 -4.89 0.51 30.71
CA GLU A 255 -5.43 0.27 32.06
C GLU A 255 -6.38 1.40 32.51
N ILE A 256 -6.00 2.66 32.28
CA ILE A 256 -6.86 3.80 32.62
C ILE A 256 -8.19 3.78 31.83
N ALA A 257 -8.21 3.30 30.60
CA ALA A 257 -9.48 3.18 29.87
C ALA A 257 -10.38 2.10 30.46
N GLU A 258 -9.79 0.98 30.89
CA GLU A 258 -10.50 -0.10 31.57
C GLU A 258 -11.10 0.40 32.90
N GLU A 259 -10.33 1.12 33.70
CA GLU A 259 -10.81 1.72 34.96
C GLU A 259 -11.96 2.71 34.73
N LEU A 260 -11.80 3.63 33.77
CA LEU A 260 -12.84 4.62 33.45
C LEU A 260 -14.14 3.98 32.98
N ARG A 261 -14.08 2.85 32.25
CA ARG A 261 -15.26 2.07 31.87
C ARG A 261 -15.98 1.49 33.09
N THR A 262 -15.24 0.97 34.08
CA THR A 262 -15.85 0.46 35.31
C THR A 262 -16.54 1.54 36.12
N LEU A 263 -16.11 2.79 35.98
CA LEU A 263 -16.74 3.97 36.59
C LEU A 263 -17.91 4.53 35.77
N GLY A 264 -18.25 3.90 34.65
CA GLY A 264 -19.37 4.32 33.80
C GLY A 264 -19.10 5.60 32.99
N ILE A 265 -17.82 5.97 32.80
CA ILE A 265 -17.45 7.10 31.95
C ILE A 265 -17.72 6.77 30.49
N SER A 266 -18.27 7.74 29.73
CA SER A 266 -18.59 7.55 28.33
C SER A 266 -17.35 7.31 27.47
N GLU A 267 -17.48 6.52 26.40
CA GLU A 267 -16.36 6.21 25.49
C GLU A 267 -15.73 7.46 24.85
N ASP A 268 -16.51 8.50 24.60
CA ASP A 268 -15.99 9.76 24.04
C ASP A 268 -15.02 10.44 25.00
N TRP A 269 -15.34 10.47 26.30
CA TRP A 269 -14.43 10.97 27.34
C TRP A 269 -13.22 10.08 27.53
N ILE A 270 -13.41 8.76 27.51
CA ILE A 270 -12.32 7.80 27.60
C ILE A 270 -11.35 8.03 26.44
N HIS A 271 -11.86 8.21 25.21
CA HIS A 271 -11.03 8.50 24.04
C HIS A 271 -10.23 9.82 24.20
N GLU A 272 -10.88 10.90 24.63
CA GLU A 272 -10.19 12.19 24.82
C GLU A 272 -9.11 12.10 25.90
N ILE A 273 -9.33 11.34 26.96
CA ILE A 273 -8.36 11.14 28.04
C ILE A 273 -7.18 10.28 27.55
N THR A 274 -7.46 9.16 26.91
CA THR A 274 -6.43 8.22 26.47
C THR A 274 -5.56 8.78 25.35
N ARG A 275 -6.13 9.60 24.47
CA ARG A 275 -5.42 10.27 23.39
C ARG A 275 -4.45 11.35 23.88
N ARG A 276 -4.69 11.96 25.03
CA ARG A 276 -3.84 13.02 25.61
C ARG A 276 -2.73 12.49 26.50
N LYS A 277 -2.72 11.20 26.79
CA LYS A 277 -1.70 10.54 27.59
C LYS A 277 -0.45 10.23 26.75
#